data_bdb9770da566dc87c6bca0ef31468c5d
#
_entry.id   bdb9770da566dc87c6bca0ef31468c5d
#
_cell.length_a   1.000
_cell.length_b   1.000
_cell.length_c   1.000
_cell.angle_alpha   90.00
_cell.angle_beta   90.00
_cell.angle_gamma   90.00
#
_symmetry.space_group_name_H-M   'P 1'
#
loop_
_entity.id
_entity.type
_entity.pdbx_description
1 polymer ?
#
loop_
_entity_poly.entity_id
_entity_poly.type
_entity_poly.pdbx_seq_one_letter_code
_entity_poly.pdbx_strand_id
1 'polypeptide(L)'
;AGWPVTPECFYYGVKFLYERYHLPLYITENGMSCHDDVSLDGRVHDPNRQNFLDLYISALQRANDDGADVRGYFLWTFLDNFEWDKGYTERFGIVYVDFKTQKRIVKDSAFWYQKIIESNGRELTVNKKTRPILFLNPVFKEMIWGGNQLAEKFGYEIPSDKTGECWAVSAHPNGDCTVREGEYAGRKLSELFKEEPELFGNLPLDRFPLLIKIIDAKADLSIQVHPDDAYAKVHENGSLGKTECWYILDCPEDATLVVGHNAGSREELKEMIDQKRWSELIREVPVKKGDFIQINPGTVHAI
;
A
#
# COMPACT_ATOMS: atom_id res chain seq x y z
N ALA A 1 -1.22 -10.22 20.00
CA ALA A 1 -0.75 -11.28 20.92
C ALA A 1 0.69 -11.72 20.63
N GLY A 2 1.33 -11.26 19.53
CA GLY A 2 2.73 -11.56 19.20
C GLY A 2 2.99 -12.99 18.70
N TRP A 3 1.96 -13.75 18.37
CA TRP A 3 2.11 -15.06 17.76
C TRP A 3 2.38 -14.95 16.27
N PRO A 4 3.29 -15.79 15.71
CA PRO A 4 3.56 -15.76 14.28
C PRO A 4 2.35 -16.30 13.49
N VAL A 5 2.16 -15.76 12.28
CA VAL A 5 1.19 -16.30 11.33
C VAL A 5 1.88 -17.41 10.52
N THR A 6 1.49 -18.65 10.77
CA THR A 6 2.18 -19.84 10.22
C THR A 6 1.17 -20.87 9.67
N PRO A 7 0.47 -20.57 8.56
CA PRO A 7 -0.57 -21.46 8.00
C PRO A 7 -0.02 -22.84 7.62
N GLU A 8 1.25 -22.96 7.23
CA GLU A 8 1.88 -24.25 6.95
C GLU A 8 1.91 -25.17 8.18
N CYS A 9 2.14 -24.62 9.38
CA CYS A 9 2.07 -25.40 10.60
C CYS A 9 0.66 -25.97 10.84
N PHE A 10 -0.37 -25.23 10.42
CA PHE A 10 -1.76 -25.68 10.51
C PHE A 10 -2.05 -26.84 9.56
N TYR A 11 -1.57 -26.74 8.31
CA TYR A 11 -1.64 -27.83 7.34
C TYR A 11 -0.97 -29.12 7.87
N TYR A 12 0.30 -29.04 8.28
CA TYR A 12 1.04 -30.20 8.76
C TYR A 12 0.48 -30.75 10.06
N GLY A 13 0.04 -29.92 10.99
CA GLY A 13 -0.57 -30.33 12.25
C GLY A 13 -1.82 -31.20 12.02
N VAL A 14 -2.69 -30.77 11.11
CA VAL A 14 -3.88 -31.52 10.70
C VAL A 14 -3.50 -32.85 10.04
N LYS A 15 -2.54 -32.85 9.12
CA LYS A 15 -2.03 -34.08 8.45
C LYS A 15 -1.48 -35.06 9.48
N PHE A 16 -0.62 -34.64 10.40
CA PHE A 16 -0.05 -35.50 11.44
C PHE A 16 -1.11 -36.13 12.34
N LEU A 17 -2.10 -35.34 12.75
CA LEU A 17 -3.19 -35.87 13.58
C LEU A 17 -4.02 -36.90 12.82
N TYR A 18 -4.35 -36.62 11.57
CA TYR A 18 -5.11 -37.57 10.75
C TYR A 18 -4.33 -38.84 10.45
N GLU A 19 -3.08 -38.74 10.06
CA GLU A 19 -2.20 -39.90 9.80
C GLU A 19 -2.00 -40.80 11.03
N ARG A 20 -2.00 -40.17 12.23
CA ARG A 20 -1.84 -40.92 13.47
C ARG A 20 -3.09 -41.61 13.94
N TYR A 21 -4.25 -41.00 13.82
CA TYR A 21 -5.48 -41.48 14.44
C TYR A 21 -6.53 -41.97 13.45
N HIS A 22 -6.47 -41.60 12.20
CA HIS A 22 -7.43 -41.95 11.14
C HIS A 22 -8.88 -41.68 11.53
N LEU A 23 -9.12 -40.59 12.29
CA LEU A 23 -10.42 -40.17 12.73
C LEU A 23 -10.80 -38.81 12.10
N PRO A 24 -12.10 -38.53 11.90
CA PRO A 24 -12.55 -37.22 11.45
C PRO A 24 -12.08 -36.12 12.38
N LEU A 25 -11.65 -35.01 11.81
CA LEU A 25 -11.13 -33.85 12.53
C LEU A 25 -12.10 -32.68 12.49
N TYR A 26 -12.20 -31.98 13.60
CA TYR A 26 -12.92 -30.72 13.74
C TYR A 26 -11.98 -29.69 14.34
N ILE A 27 -11.82 -28.54 13.67
CA ILE A 27 -11.10 -27.41 14.22
C ILE A 27 -12.05 -26.62 15.08
N THR A 28 -11.90 -26.72 16.39
CA THR A 28 -12.84 -26.13 17.36
C THR A 28 -12.60 -24.65 17.59
N GLU A 29 -11.36 -24.18 17.42
CA GLU A 29 -10.98 -22.78 17.58
C GLU A 29 -9.80 -22.43 16.65
N ASN A 30 -9.94 -21.37 15.87
CA ASN A 30 -8.85 -20.74 15.16
C ASN A 30 -9.20 -19.27 14.87
N GLY A 31 -8.33 -18.33 15.19
CA GLY A 31 -8.57 -16.91 14.99
C GLY A 31 -7.36 -16.04 15.32
N MET A 32 -7.52 -14.77 15.08
CA MET A 32 -6.45 -13.76 15.28
C MET A 32 -7.02 -12.54 15.99
N SER A 33 -6.28 -12.02 16.98
CA SER A 33 -6.58 -10.70 17.55
C SER A 33 -6.06 -9.61 16.63
N CYS A 34 -6.81 -8.51 16.55
CA CYS A 34 -6.44 -7.31 15.83
C CYS A 34 -6.71 -6.07 16.67
N HIS A 35 -6.03 -4.96 16.34
CA HIS A 35 -6.37 -3.62 16.82
C HIS A 35 -7.51 -3.06 15.97
N ASP A 36 -8.75 -3.37 16.36
CA ASP A 36 -9.93 -2.99 15.61
C ASP A 36 -10.50 -1.69 16.15
N ASP A 37 -10.65 -0.70 15.26
CA ASP A 37 -11.26 0.59 15.56
C ASP A 37 -12.46 0.86 14.64
N VAL A 38 -13.39 1.69 15.11
CA VAL A 38 -14.50 2.16 14.29
C VAL A 38 -14.04 3.31 13.41
N SER A 39 -14.08 3.09 12.11
CA SER A 39 -13.70 4.08 11.10
C SER A 39 -14.73 5.21 10.98
N LEU A 40 -14.39 6.29 10.28
CA LEU A 40 -15.26 7.46 10.09
C LEU A 40 -16.58 7.15 9.40
N ASP A 41 -16.64 6.09 8.60
CA ASP A 41 -17.86 5.58 7.96
C ASP A 41 -18.73 4.73 8.90
N GLY A 42 -18.34 4.58 10.17
CA GLY A 42 -19.04 3.81 11.19
C GLY A 42 -18.85 2.29 11.09
N ARG A 43 -17.95 1.81 10.23
CA ARG A 43 -17.61 0.39 10.04
C ARG A 43 -16.31 0.03 10.75
N VAL A 44 -16.05 -1.26 10.86
CA VAL A 44 -14.77 -1.80 11.34
C VAL A 44 -14.14 -2.60 10.23
N HIS A 45 -13.03 -2.07 9.70
CA HIS A 45 -12.26 -2.68 8.62
C HIS A 45 -11.10 -3.48 9.20
N ASP A 46 -11.14 -4.80 9.03
CA ASP A 46 -10.18 -5.73 9.59
C ASP A 46 -9.54 -6.66 8.53
N PRO A 47 -8.86 -6.08 7.52
CA PRO A 47 -8.28 -6.85 6.42
C PRO A 47 -7.23 -7.86 6.89
N ASN A 48 -6.51 -7.58 7.98
CA ASN A 48 -5.53 -8.51 8.56
C ASN A 48 -6.20 -9.80 9.03
N ARG A 49 -7.39 -9.72 9.66
CA ARG A 49 -8.14 -10.89 10.09
C ARG A 49 -8.68 -11.67 8.89
N GLN A 50 -9.18 -10.98 7.86
CA GLN A 50 -9.59 -11.65 6.62
C GLN A 50 -8.44 -12.42 5.99
N ASN A 51 -7.27 -11.80 5.87
CA ASN A 51 -6.08 -12.45 5.34
C ASN A 51 -5.64 -13.66 6.17
N PHE A 52 -5.64 -13.53 7.50
CA PHE A 52 -5.32 -14.64 8.40
C PHE A 52 -6.27 -15.81 8.17
N LEU A 53 -7.58 -15.57 8.19
CA LEU A 53 -8.59 -16.61 8.01
C LEU A 53 -8.48 -17.27 6.63
N ASP A 54 -8.25 -16.49 5.57
CA ASP A 54 -8.07 -17.02 4.22
C ASP A 54 -6.86 -17.98 4.16
N LEU A 55 -5.71 -17.57 4.72
CA LEU A 55 -4.51 -18.40 4.73
C LEU A 55 -4.71 -19.70 5.51
N TYR A 56 -5.33 -19.64 6.70
CA TYR A 56 -5.50 -20.82 7.55
C TYR A 56 -6.58 -21.77 7.04
N ILE A 57 -7.71 -21.26 6.55
CA ILE A 57 -8.77 -22.08 5.96
C ILE A 57 -8.30 -22.69 4.62
N SER A 58 -7.51 -21.95 3.84
CA SER A 58 -6.86 -22.48 2.63
C SER A 58 -5.88 -23.62 2.95
N ALA A 59 -5.08 -23.47 4.02
CA ALA A 59 -4.19 -24.54 4.48
C ALA A 59 -4.98 -25.79 4.93
N LEU A 60 -6.12 -25.58 5.59
CA LEU A 60 -7.03 -26.64 6.00
C LEU A 60 -7.67 -27.36 4.80
N GLN A 61 -8.15 -26.59 3.81
CA GLN A 61 -8.68 -27.16 2.56
C GLN A 61 -7.61 -28.02 1.86
N ARG A 62 -6.38 -27.52 1.73
CA ARG A 62 -5.27 -28.28 1.15
C ARG A 62 -5.02 -29.58 1.90
N ALA A 63 -5.03 -29.56 3.23
CA ALA A 63 -4.88 -30.78 4.04
C ALA A 63 -6.00 -31.80 3.76
N ASN A 64 -7.23 -31.32 3.59
CA ASN A 64 -8.39 -32.13 3.23
C ASN A 64 -8.27 -32.72 1.82
N ASP A 65 -7.85 -31.90 0.84
CA ASP A 65 -7.63 -32.34 -0.55
C ASP A 65 -6.49 -33.39 -0.63
N ASP A 66 -5.51 -33.30 0.27
CA ASP A 66 -4.43 -34.26 0.43
C ASP A 66 -4.81 -35.48 1.32
N GLY A 67 -6.11 -35.68 1.57
CA GLY A 67 -6.70 -36.88 2.16
C GLY A 67 -6.94 -36.85 3.66
N ALA A 68 -6.79 -35.75 4.36
CA ALA A 68 -7.24 -35.61 5.75
C ALA A 68 -8.78 -35.43 5.79
N ASP A 69 -9.48 -36.19 6.66
CA ASP A 69 -10.94 -36.06 6.83
C ASP A 69 -11.28 -34.91 7.79
N VAL A 70 -11.29 -33.68 7.29
CA VAL A 70 -11.67 -32.49 8.05
C VAL A 70 -13.15 -32.18 7.82
N ARG A 71 -13.96 -32.23 8.86
CA ARG A 71 -15.42 -32.09 8.79
C ARG A 71 -15.97 -30.78 9.34
N GLY A 72 -15.17 -29.98 10.02
CA GLY A 72 -15.66 -28.75 10.60
C GLY A 72 -14.56 -27.78 10.97
N TYR A 73 -14.91 -26.49 10.87
CA TYR A 73 -14.05 -25.38 11.28
C TYR A 73 -14.88 -24.34 12.03
N PHE A 74 -14.44 -23.98 13.23
CA PHE A 74 -15.07 -22.97 14.07
C PHE A 74 -14.11 -21.84 14.30
N LEU A 75 -14.53 -20.65 13.90
CA LEU A 75 -13.75 -19.44 14.04
C LEU A 75 -13.75 -18.99 15.52
N TRP A 76 -12.57 -18.62 16.04
CA TRP A 76 -12.45 -17.91 17.29
C TRP A 76 -12.24 -16.40 17.02
N THR A 77 -13.23 -15.52 17.29
CA THR A 77 -14.50 -15.81 17.95
C THR A 77 -15.63 -14.95 17.33
N PHE A 78 -16.87 -15.20 17.70
CA PHE A 78 -18.00 -14.45 17.14
C PHE A 78 -18.01 -12.98 17.60
N LEU A 79 -17.95 -12.73 18.92
CA LEU A 79 -17.96 -11.39 19.51
C LEU A 79 -16.61 -11.08 20.14
N ASP A 80 -16.17 -9.80 20.09
CA ASP A 80 -15.09 -9.36 20.97
C ASP A 80 -15.48 -9.64 22.44
N ASN A 81 -14.57 -10.23 23.20
CA ASN A 81 -14.81 -10.68 24.57
C ASN A 81 -13.60 -10.42 25.47
N PHE A 82 -13.67 -10.95 26.68
CA PHE A 82 -12.59 -10.92 27.66
C PHE A 82 -11.56 -12.01 27.35
N GLU A 83 -10.30 -11.59 27.13
CA GLU A 83 -9.17 -12.48 26.79
C GLU A 83 -8.24 -12.67 27.97
N TRP A 84 -8.62 -13.52 28.90
CA TRP A 84 -7.80 -13.94 30.06
C TRP A 84 -6.90 -12.82 30.65
N ASP A 85 -5.57 -12.99 30.62
CA ASP A 85 -4.60 -12.03 31.15
C ASP A 85 -4.50 -10.72 30.32
N LYS A 86 -5.06 -10.69 29.12
CA LYS A 86 -5.11 -9.52 28.25
C LYS A 86 -6.37 -8.66 28.46
N GLY A 87 -7.35 -9.19 29.21
CA GLY A 87 -8.61 -8.49 29.44
C GLY A 87 -9.33 -8.14 28.14
N TYR A 88 -9.66 -6.88 27.93
CA TYR A 88 -10.37 -6.37 26.75
C TYR A 88 -9.45 -5.72 25.71
N THR A 89 -8.13 -5.89 25.83
CA THR A 89 -7.17 -5.26 24.90
C THR A 89 -6.99 -6.02 23.59
N GLU A 90 -7.27 -7.33 23.59
CA GLU A 90 -7.18 -8.19 22.41
C GLU A 90 -8.59 -8.43 21.84
N ARG A 91 -8.78 -8.19 20.55
CA ARG A 91 -10.06 -8.31 19.88
C ARG A 91 -10.02 -9.44 18.86
N PHE A 92 -10.64 -10.57 19.21
CA PHE A 92 -10.70 -11.76 18.34
C PHE A 92 -12.01 -11.85 17.54
N GLY A 93 -13.05 -11.11 17.94
CA GLY A 93 -14.37 -11.21 17.36
C GLY A 93 -14.42 -10.80 15.88
N ILE A 94 -15.35 -11.39 15.13
CA ILE A 94 -15.80 -10.88 13.83
C ILE A 94 -16.93 -9.85 13.97
N VAL A 95 -17.40 -9.66 15.20
CA VAL A 95 -18.30 -8.57 15.58
C VAL A 95 -17.62 -7.75 16.67
N TYR A 96 -17.42 -6.47 16.38
CA TYR A 96 -16.89 -5.49 17.32
C TYR A 96 -17.88 -5.21 18.43
N VAL A 97 -17.40 -5.17 19.67
CA VAL A 97 -18.17 -4.78 20.84
C VAL A 97 -17.57 -3.51 21.45
N ASP A 98 -18.34 -2.44 21.50
CA ASP A 98 -18.01 -1.31 22.35
C ASP A 98 -18.32 -1.71 23.79
N PHE A 99 -17.30 -2.00 24.57
CA PHE A 99 -17.46 -2.51 25.94
C PHE A 99 -18.13 -1.51 26.91
N LYS A 100 -18.15 -0.23 26.58
CA LYS A 100 -18.81 0.82 27.38
C LYS A 100 -20.30 0.89 27.10
N THR A 101 -20.67 0.96 25.82
CA THR A 101 -22.06 1.16 25.38
C THR A 101 -22.77 -0.15 25.03
N GLN A 102 -22.01 -1.25 24.93
CA GLN A 102 -22.49 -2.55 24.48
C GLN A 102 -23.03 -2.56 23.04
N LYS A 103 -22.70 -1.53 22.24
CA LYS A 103 -23.00 -1.50 20.80
C LYS A 103 -22.18 -2.57 20.07
N ARG A 104 -22.83 -3.28 19.14
CA ARG A 104 -22.21 -4.27 18.27
C ARG A 104 -22.12 -3.73 16.84
N ILE A 105 -20.97 -3.93 16.20
CA ILE A 105 -20.75 -3.57 14.79
C ILE A 105 -20.15 -4.79 14.10
N VAL A 106 -20.81 -5.27 13.06
CA VAL A 106 -20.32 -6.39 12.26
C VAL A 106 -19.07 -5.92 11.51
N LYS A 107 -17.95 -6.65 11.63
CA LYS A 107 -16.69 -6.33 10.98
C LYS A 107 -16.67 -6.84 9.54
N ASP A 108 -15.76 -6.34 8.73
CA ASP A 108 -15.64 -6.77 7.33
C ASP A 108 -15.28 -8.26 7.21
N SER A 109 -14.53 -8.81 8.16
CA SER A 109 -14.22 -10.24 8.22
C SER A 109 -15.44 -11.13 8.37
N ALA A 110 -16.51 -10.67 9.02
CA ALA A 110 -17.76 -11.44 9.15
C ALA A 110 -18.47 -11.59 7.79
N PHE A 111 -18.54 -10.51 7.01
CA PHE A 111 -19.11 -10.57 5.65
C PHE A 111 -18.27 -11.41 4.71
N TRP A 112 -16.95 -11.34 4.86
CA TRP A 112 -16.02 -12.20 4.13
C TRP A 112 -16.23 -13.67 4.49
N TYR A 113 -16.28 -13.99 5.79
CA TYR A 113 -16.47 -15.37 6.27
C TYR A 113 -17.85 -15.95 5.86
N GLN A 114 -18.89 -15.13 5.87
CA GLN A 114 -20.19 -15.51 5.31
C GLN A 114 -20.08 -15.98 3.87
N LYS A 115 -19.35 -15.23 3.01
CA LYS A 115 -19.14 -15.62 1.60
C LYS A 115 -18.36 -16.93 1.47
N ILE A 116 -17.39 -17.17 2.34
CA ILE A 116 -16.64 -18.45 2.35
C ILE A 116 -17.57 -19.60 2.69
N ILE A 117 -18.45 -19.44 3.68
CA ILE A 117 -19.45 -20.45 4.05
C ILE A 117 -20.45 -20.69 2.90
N GLU A 118 -21.04 -19.64 2.36
CA GLU A 118 -22.03 -19.73 1.28
C GLU A 118 -21.46 -20.36 0.01
N SER A 119 -20.19 -20.07 -0.30
CA SER A 119 -19.49 -20.64 -1.45
C SER A 119 -18.92 -22.05 -1.19
N ASN A 120 -19.01 -22.56 0.04
CA ASN A 120 -18.32 -23.78 0.47
C ASN A 120 -16.82 -23.74 0.12
N GLY A 121 -16.16 -22.64 0.49
CA GLY A 121 -14.71 -22.42 0.31
C GLY A 121 -14.26 -22.02 -1.11
N ARG A 122 -15.15 -22.00 -2.13
CA ARG A 122 -14.75 -21.63 -3.51
C ARG A 122 -14.18 -20.23 -3.64
N GLU A 123 -14.56 -19.35 -2.73
CA GLU A 123 -14.07 -17.96 -2.68
C GLU A 123 -12.72 -17.80 -1.94
N LEU A 124 -12.14 -18.89 -1.40
CA LEU A 124 -10.80 -18.85 -0.81
C LEU A 124 -9.73 -18.50 -1.84
N THR A 125 -8.70 -17.78 -1.41
CA THR A 125 -7.62 -17.34 -2.29
C THR A 125 -6.84 -18.50 -2.91
N VAL A 126 -6.74 -19.65 -2.22
CA VAL A 126 -6.12 -20.86 -2.77
C VAL A 126 -6.81 -21.37 -4.04
N ASN A 127 -8.11 -21.11 -4.17
CA ASN A 127 -8.92 -21.47 -5.35
C ASN A 127 -8.93 -20.36 -6.42
N LYS A 128 -8.32 -19.23 -6.13
CA LYS A 128 -8.13 -18.11 -7.05
C LYS A 128 -6.67 -18.12 -7.51
N LYS A 129 -6.40 -17.66 -8.73
CA LYS A 129 -5.01 -17.42 -9.15
C LYS A 129 -4.30 -16.61 -8.08
N THR A 130 -3.21 -17.12 -7.52
CA THR A 130 -2.37 -16.36 -6.59
C THR A 130 -1.92 -15.07 -7.29
N ARG A 131 -2.17 -13.92 -6.67
CA ARG A 131 -1.65 -12.65 -7.18
C ARG A 131 -0.16 -12.60 -6.84
N PRO A 132 0.73 -12.63 -7.81
CA PRO A 132 2.15 -12.57 -7.54
C PRO A 132 2.53 -11.19 -7.02
N ILE A 133 3.57 -11.14 -6.19
CA ILE A 133 4.27 -9.89 -5.91
C ILE A 133 5.11 -9.58 -7.14
N LEU A 134 4.91 -8.40 -7.72
CA LEU A 134 5.69 -7.95 -8.87
C LEU A 134 6.93 -7.19 -8.39
N PHE A 135 8.11 -7.76 -8.59
CA PHE A 135 9.38 -7.07 -8.43
C PHE A 135 9.72 -6.34 -9.72
N LEU A 136 9.94 -5.03 -9.63
CA LEU A 136 10.18 -4.20 -10.80
C LEU A 136 11.66 -3.86 -10.96
N ASN A 137 12.10 -3.76 -12.21
CA ASN A 137 13.35 -3.10 -12.57
C ASN A 137 13.07 -1.60 -12.61
N PRO A 138 13.70 -0.78 -11.75
CA PRO A 138 13.50 0.66 -11.76
C PRO A 138 14.08 1.30 -13.00
N VAL A 139 13.59 2.49 -13.35
CA VAL A 139 14.15 3.31 -14.42
C VAL A 139 14.92 4.47 -13.80
N PHE A 140 16.20 4.61 -14.15
CA PHE A 140 17.04 5.69 -13.66
C PHE A 140 17.07 6.87 -14.62
N LYS A 141 17.15 8.10 -14.09
CA LYS A 141 17.26 9.34 -14.84
C LYS A 141 18.48 10.13 -14.38
N GLU A 142 19.34 10.44 -15.33
CA GLU A 142 20.42 11.38 -15.10
C GLU A 142 19.88 12.82 -15.12
N MET A 143 20.23 13.57 -14.08
CA MET A 143 19.77 14.93 -13.88
C MET A 143 20.97 15.82 -13.56
N ILE A 144 20.95 17.09 -14.02
CA ILE A 144 22.04 18.04 -13.76
C ILE A 144 22.27 18.28 -12.26
N TRP A 145 21.22 18.11 -11.45
CA TRP A 145 21.22 18.24 -10.00
C TRP A 145 21.37 16.89 -9.26
N GLY A 146 21.47 15.78 -10.01
CA GLY A 146 21.54 14.43 -9.45
C GLY A 146 22.86 14.12 -8.76
N GLY A 147 22.84 13.12 -7.90
CA GLY A 147 23.97 12.62 -7.12
C GLY A 147 24.20 11.13 -7.28
N ASN A 148 24.84 10.53 -6.28
CA ASN A 148 25.21 9.10 -6.24
C ASN A 148 24.63 8.36 -5.00
N GLN A 149 23.78 9.01 -4.20
CA GLN A 149 23.22 8.43 -3.00
C GLN A 149 22.34 7.20 -3.27
N LEU A 150 21.75 7.11 -4.46
CA LEU A 150 21.00 5.93 -4.89
C LEU A 150 21.89 4.66 -4.91
N ALA A 151 23.17 4.79 -5.27
CA ALA A 151 24.14 3.69 -5.16
C ALA A 151 24.63 3.52 -3.72
N GLU A 152 25.07 4.60 -3.07
CA GLU A 152 25.72 4.53 -1.78
C GLU A 152 24.79 4.07 -0.65
N LYS A 153 23.54 4.56 -0.64
CA LYS A 153 22.57 4.26 0.45
C LYS A 153 21.62 3.11 0.13
N PHE A 154 21.29 2.90 -1.14
CA PHE A 154 20.31 1.89 -1.55
C PHE A 154 20.90 0.72 -2.32
N GLY A 155 22.20 0.79 -2.68
CA GLY A 155 22.91 -0.28 -3.40
C GLY A 155 22.45 -0.48 -4.84
N TYR A 156 21.84 0.52 -5.46
CA TYR A 156 21.46 0.45 -6.88
C TYR A 156 22.67 0.56 -7.79
N GLU A 157 22.64 -0.21 -8.88
CA GLU A 157 23.55 0.00 -10.01
C GLU A 157 23.03 1.17 -10.83
N ILE A 158 23.60 2.36 -10.61
CA ILE A 158 23.20 3.60 -11.30
C ILE A 158 24.03 3.86 -12.55
N PRO A 159 23.46 4.52 -13.58
CA PRO A 159 24.19 4.80 -14.84
C PRO A 159 25.36 5.78 -14.67
N SER A 160 25.28 6.71 -13.74
CA SER A 160 26.36 7.67 -13.46
C SER A 160 26.21 8.30 -12.07
N ASP A 161 27.22 9.08 -11.65
CA ASP A 161 27.24 9.89 -10.43
C ASP A 161 26.36 11.16 -10.48
N LYS A 162 25.50 11.27 -11.51
CA LYS A 162 24.49 12.29 -11.72
C LYS A 162 23.09 11.70 -11.82
N THR A 163 22.87 10.55 -11.21
CA THR A 163 21.58 9.90 -11.24
C THR A 163 20.65 10.52 -10.19
N GLY A 164 19.80 11.46 -10.61
CA GLY A 164 18.93 12.21 -9.72
C GLY A 164 17.61 11.52 -9.41
N GLU A 165 17.12 10.62 -10.26
CA GLU A 165 15.83 9.96 -10.04
C GLU A 165 15.92 8.44 -10.28
N CYS A 166 15.36 7.68 -9.32
CA CYS A 166 15.00 6.27 -9.48
C CYS A 166 13.48 6.18 -9.56
N TRP A 167 12.95 5.88 -10.74
CA TRP A 167 11.53 5.61 -10.92
C TRP A 167 11.26 4.16 -10.50
N ALA A 168 10.99 3.98 -9.22
CA ALA A 168 10.88 2.66 -8.62
C ALA A 168 9.60 1.92 -9.05
N VAL A 169 8.47 2.66 -9.22
CA VAL A 169 7.23 2.14 -9.77
C VAL A 169 6.70 3.15 -10.79
N SER A 170 6.71 2.77 -12.06
CA SER A 170 6.31 3.65 -13.15
C SER A 170 5.76 2.87 -14.34
N ALA A 171 4.60 3.30 -14.84
CA ALA A 171 4.07 2.93 -16.14
C ALA A 171 4.04 4.13 -17.10
N HIS A 172 4.86 5.15 -16.82
CA HIS A 172 4.92 6.37 -17.64
C HIS A 172 5.64 6.10 -18.97
N PRO A 173 5.18 6.64 -20.11
CA PRO A 173 5.82 6.40 -21.42
C PRO A 173 7.31 6.72 -21.47
N ASN A 174 7.76 7.70 -20.69
CA ASN A 174 9.18 8.10 -20.65
C ASN A 174 10.03 7.24 -19.70
N GLY A 175 9.44 6.22 -19.06
CA GLY A 175 10.17 5.38 -18.11
C GLY A 175 9.26 4.32 -17.51
N ASP A 176 8.88 3.35 -18.30
CA ASP A 176 8.01 2.25 -17.94
C ASP A 176 8.83 1.11 -17.32
N CYS A 177 8.55 0.78 -16.08
CA CYS A 177 9.23 -0.30 -15.36
C CYS A 177 8.86 -1.66 -15.96
N THR A 178 9.84 -2.57 -15.99
CA THR A 178 9.61 -3.97 -16.36
C THR A 178 9.61 -4.86 -15.13
N VAL A 179 8.86 -5.96 -15.19
CA VAL A 179 8.90 -6.97 -14.15
C VAL A 179 10.24 -7.70 -14.18
N ARG A 180 10.90 -7.82 -13.03
CA ARG A 180 12.24 -8.38 -12.91
C ARG A 180 12.27 -9.91 -13.03
N GLU A 181 11.30 -10.58 -12.40
CA GLU A 181 11.29 -12.04 -12.24
C GLU A 181 9.87 -12.59 -12.14
N GLY A 182 9.73 -13.91 -12.23
CA GLY A 182 8.44 -14.61 -12.13
C GLY A 182 7.71 -14.74 -13.45
N GLU A 183 6.44 -15.08 -13.39
CA GLU A 183 5.57 -15.37 -14.55
C GLU A 183 5.53 -14.20 -15.57
N TYR A 184 5.62 -12.98 -15.07
CA TYR A 184 5.51 -11.75 -15.88
C TYR A 184 6.88 -11.12 -16.20
N ALA A 185 7.99 -11.84 -15.98
CA ALA A 185 9.33 -11.30 -16.20
C ALA A 185 9.49 -10.66 -17.60
N GLY A 186 10.08 -9.46 -17.64
CA GLY A 186 10.30 -8.68 -18.85
C GLY A 186 9.11 -7.90 -19.37
N ARG A 187 7.88 -8.14 -18.88
CA ARG A 187 6.70 -7.36 -19.28
C ARG A 187 6.71 -5.97 -18.63
N LYS A 188 6.21 -4.99 -19.35
CA LYS A 188 6.09 -3.62 -18.86
C LYS A 188 4.91 -3.46 -17.91
N LEU A 189 5.04 -2.60 -16.91
CA LEU A 189 3.96 -2.32 -15.96
C LEU A 189 2.72 -1.75 -16.65
N SER A 190 2.90 -0.90 -17.67
CA SER A 190 1.78 -0.35 -18.45
C SER A 190 0.99 -1.41 -19.24
N GLU A 191 1.67 -2.43 -19.74
CA GLU A 191 1.06 -3.55 -20.45
C GLU A 191 0.27 -4.42 -19.48
N LEU A 192 0.88 -4.80 -18.34
CA LEU A 192 0.23 -5.58 -17.32
C LEU A 192 -1.01 -4.90 -16.76
N PHE A 193 -0.96 -3.57 -16.55
CA PHE A 193 -2.12 -2.83 -16.05
C PHE A 193 -3.33 -2.94 -16.98
N LYS A 194 -3.12 -3.02 -18.28
CA LYS A 194 -4.20 -3.15 -19.29
C LYS A 194 -4.66 -4.59 -19.50
N GLU A 195 -3.71 -5.52 -19.52
CA GLU A 195 -3.97 -6.90 -19.94
C GLU A 195 -4.31 -7.83 -18.77
N GLU A 196 -3.85 -7.49 -17.57
CA GLU A 196 -4.06 -8.26 -16.34
C GLU A 196 -4.66 -7.37 -15.22
N PRO A 197 -5.85 -6.76 -15.44
CA PRO A 197 -6.44 -5.79 -14.50
C PRO A 197 -6.67 -6.39 -13.10
N GLU A 198 -6.80 -7.70 -13.00
CA GLU A 198 -6.95 -8.41 -11.72
C GLU A 198 -5.75 -8.21 -10.79
N LEU A 199 -4.53 -8.06 -11.33
CA LEU A 199 -3.33 -7.79 -10.53
C LEU A 199 -3.40 -6.45 -9.79
N PHE A 200 -4.21 -5.53 -10.30
CA PHE A 200 -4.37 -4.17 -9.81
C PHE A 200 -5.74 -3.91 -9.18
N GLY A 201 -6.47 -4.98 -8.82
CA GLY A 201 -7.78 -4.86 -8.17
C GLY A 201 -8.91 -4.39 -9.09
N ASN A 202 -8.77 -4.55 -10.42
CA ASN A 202 -9.76 -4.13 -11.42
C ASN A 202 -10.10 -2.64 -11.32
N LEU A 203 -9.10 -1.79 -11.10
CA LEU A 203 -9.28 -0.34 -11.05
C LEU A 203 -9.88 0.16 -12.37
N PRO A 204 -10.94 0.98 -12.33
CA PRO A 204 -11.61 1.52 -13.53
C PRO A 204 -10.84 2.70 -14.13
N LEU A 205 -9.56 2.50 -14.48
CA LEU A 205 -8.65 3.52 -14.99
C LEU A 205 -8.03 3.06 -16.32
N ASP A 206 -7.83 3.98 -17.23
CA ASP A 206 -7.24 3.71 -18.56
C ASP A 206 -5.71 3.52 -18.49
N ARG A 207 -5.08 4.00 -17.41
CA ARG A 207 -3.62 3.95 -17.20
C ARG A 207 -3.31 3.75 -15.74
N PHE A 208 -2.15 3.18 -15.46
CA PHE A 208 -1.63 3.05 -14.09
C PHE A 208 -1.44 4.44 -13.46
N PRO A 209 -2.02 4.71 -12.27
CA PRO A 209 -2.20 6.08 -11.78
C PRO A 209 -1.01 6.63 -11.00
N LEU A 210 0.00 5.83 -10.68
CA LEU A 210 1.06 6.22 -9.77
C LEU A 210 2.42 6.31 -10.48
N LEU A 211 3.26 7.21 -9.98
CA LEU A 211 4.68 7.29 -10.27
C LEU A 211 5.42 7.46 -8.94
N ILE A 212 6.10 6.40 -8.50
CA ILE A 212 6.87 6.42 -7.26
C ILE A 212 8.33 6.59 -7.61
N LYS A 213 8.94 7.66 -7.07
CA LYS A 213 10.35 7.99 -7.30
C LYS A 213 11.12 8.03 -5.98
N ILE A 214 12.40 7.66 -6.04
CA ILE A 214 13.39 8.06 -5.05
C ILE A 214 14.24 9.13 -5.72
N ILE A 215 14.30 10.31 -5.11
CA ILE A 215 15.01 11.49 -5.65
C ILE A 215 16.30 11.67 -4.84
N ASP A 216 17.42 11.80 -5.54
CA ASP A 216 18.72 12.17 -4.99
C ASP A 216 19.10 13.56 -5.49
N ALA A 217 18.72 14.57 -4.70
CA ALA A 217 18.98 15.98 -4.98
C ALA A 217 20.34 16.39 -4.37
N LYS A 218 21.39 16.41 -5.18
CA LYS A 218 22.71 16.95 -4.82
C LYS A 218 22.76 18.47 -4.94
N ALA A 219 21.88 19.05 -5.74
CA ALA A 219 21.68 20.48 -5.91
C ALA A 219 20.19 20.79 -6.10
N ASP A 220 19.83 22.05 -5.99
CA ASP A 220 18.44 22.51 -6.07
C ASP A 220 17.78 22.12 -7.40
N LEU A 221 16.54 21.65 -7.30
CA LEU A 221 15.67 21.43 -8.44
C LEU A 221 15.02 22.75 -8.88
N SER A 222 14.54 22.78 -10.13
CA SER A 222 13.76 23.90 -10.62
C SER A 222 12.45 24.07 -9.85
N ILE A 223 12.09 25.32 -9.54
CA ILE A 223 10.80 25.66 -8.96
C ILE A 223 9.70 25.42 -10.01
N GLN A 224 8.64 24.71 -9.64
CA GLN A 224 7.58 24.30 -10.54
C GLN A 224 6.20 24.38 -9.91
N VAL A 225 5.17 24.32 -10.76
CA VAL A 225 3.76 24.23 -10.38
C VAL A 225 3.12 23.19 -11.29
N HIS A 226 2.32 22.29 -10.72
CA HIS A 226 1.58 21.30 -11.50
C HIS A 226 0.10 21.65 -11.56
N PRO A 227 -0.57 21.41 -12.72
CA PRO A 227 -1.99 21.66 -12.90
C PRO A 227 -2.84 20.59 -12.19
N ASP A 228 -4.10 20.92 -11.95
CA ASP A 228 -5.14 19.92 -11.63
C ASP A 228 -5.64 19.21 -12.91
N ASP A 229 -6.48 18.18 -12.74
CA ASP A 229 -7.01 17.39 -13.85
C ASP A 229 -7.85 18.23 -14.82
N ALA A 230 -8.62 19.20 -14.31
CA ALA A 230 -9.49 20.04 -15.14
C ALA A 230 -8.66 20.93 -16.06
N TYR A 231 -7.63 21.58 -15.51
CA TYR A 231 -6.72 22.40 -16.29
C TYR A 231 -5.89 21.57 -17.27
N ALA A 232 -5.31 20.47 -16.81
CA ALA A 232 -4.45 19.60 -17.63
C ALA A 232 -5.21 19.00 -18.82
N LYS A 233 -6.47 18.60 -18.62
CA LYS A 233 -7.32 18.08 -19.70
C LYS A 233 -7.50 19.07 -20.86
N VAL A 234 -7.60 20.36 -20.55
CA VAL A 234 -7.85 21.41 -21.56
C VAL A 234 -6.53 21.94 -22.15
N HIS A 235 -5.51 22.14 -21.33
CA HIS A 235 -4.31 22.89 -21.71
C HIS A 235 -3.07 22.01 -21.94
N GLU A 236 -3.11 20.73 -21.49
CA GLU A 236 -2.00 19.80 -21.58
C GLU A 236 -2.34 18.55 -22.43
N ASN A 237 -3.06 18.77 -23.53
CA ASN A 237 -3.43 17.73 -24.51
C ASN A 237 -4.11 16.49 -23.91
N GLY A 238 -4.97 16.68 -22.90
CA GLY A 238 -5.69 15.59 -22.23
C GLY A 238 -4.85 14.83 -21.19
N SER A 239 -3.74 15.39 -20.76
CA SER A 239 -2.95 14.86 -19.65
C SER A 239 -3.75 14.87 -18.35
N LEU A 240 -3.32 14.06 -17.38
CA LEU A 240 -3.79 14.15 -16.01
C LEU A 240 -3.09 15.30 -15.30
N GLY A 241 -3.78 15.90 -14.33
CA GLY A 241 -3.16 16.75 -13.33
C GLY A 241 -2.15 15.97 -12.49
N LYS A 242 -1.38 16.68 -11.67
CA LYS A 242 -0.37 16.04 -10.85
C LYS A 242 -0.49 16.50 -9.40
N THR A 243 -0.95 15.59 -8.58
CA THR A 243 -0.85 15.68 -7.11
C THR A 243 0.36 14.89 -6.68
N GLU A 244 1.18 15.46 -5.81
CA GLU A 244 2.38 14.81 -5.29
C GLU A 244 2.34 14.72 -3.77
N CYS A 245 3.17 13.86 -3.23
CA CYS A 245 3.58 13.90 -1.84
C CYS A 245 5.05 13.52 -1.73
N TRP A 246 5.71 14.09 -0.75
CA TRP A 246 7.11 13.79 -0.45
C TRP A 246 7.24 13.20 0.94
N TYR A 247 8.05 12.17 1.05
CA TYR A 247 8.53 11.63 2.32
C TYR A 247 10.03 11.80 2.38
N ILE A 248 10.53 12.51 3.38
CA ILE A 248 11.94 12.85 3.52
C ILE A 248 12.71 11.65 4.08
N LEU A 249 13.45 10.98 3.21
CA LEU A 249 14.26 9.82 3.60
C LEU A 249 15.53 10.23 4.34
N ASP A 250 16.12 11.35 3.92
CA ASP A 250 17.32 11.93 4.51
C ASP A 250 17.49 13.38 4.05
N CYS A 251 18.08 14.25 4.88
CA CYS A 251 18.42 15.62 4.54
C CYS A 251 19.43 16.19 5.57
N PRO A 252 20.15 17.28 5.23
CA PRO A 252 20.90 18.09 6.19
C PRO A 252 20.02 18.65 7.32
N GLU A 253 20.64 19.05 8.46
CA GLU A 253 19.90 19.59 9.62
C GLU A 253 19.22 20.93 9.32
N ASP A 254 19.75 21.70 8.40
CA ASP A 254 19.25 23.02 7.97
C ASP A 254 18.50 22.96 6.63
N ALA A 255 18.08 21.79 6.18
CA ALA A 255 17.39 21.63 4.90
C ALA A 255 16.05 22.36 4.89
N THR A 256 15.77 23.02 3.75
CA THR A 256 14.48 23.61 3.46
C THR A 256 13.95 23.10 2.13
N LEU A 257 12.63 23.15 1.95
CA LEU A 257 11.95 22.91 0.68
C LEU A 257 11.09 24.10 0.33
N VAL A 258 10.95 24.37 -0.95
CA VAL A 258 9.98 25.36 -1.43
C VAL A 258 8.59 24.73 -1.40
N VAL A 259 7.67 25.31 -0.60
CA VAL A 259 6.26 24.87 -0.54
C VAL A 259 5.35 26.09 -0.43
N GLY A 260 4.83 26.53 -1.56
CA GLY A 260 3.95 27.68 -1.67
C GLY A 260 4.67 29.02 -1.92
N HIS A 261 3.96 30.10 -1.69
CA HIS A 261 4.45 31.46 -1.85
C HIS A 261 3.92 32.38 -0.72
N ASN A 262 4.54 33.54 -0.55
CA ASN A 262 4.22 34.51 0.51
C ASN A 262 3.23 35.60 0.09
N ALA A 263 2.85 35.70 -1.20
CA ALA A 263 1.90 36.71 -1.66
C ALA A 263 0.51 36.49 -1.05
N GLY A 264 -0.10 37.52 -0.53
CA GLY A 264 -1.41 37.51 0.12
C GLY A 264 -2.61 37.65 -0.85
N SER A 265 -2.34 38.05 -2.10
CA SER A 265 -3.35 38.16 -3.15
C SER A 265 -2.80 37.80 -4.52
N ARG A 266 -3.70 37.61 -5.49
CA ARG A 266 -3.31 37.32 -6.88
C ARG A 266 -2.61 38.50 -7.54
N GLU A 267 -3.02 39.71 -7.19
CA GLU A 267 -2.44 40.95 -7.68
C GLU A 267 -1.01 41.11 -7.15
N GLU A 268 -0.81 40.88 -5.87
CA GLU A 268 0.50 40.91 -5.23
C GLU A 268 1.42 39.84 -5.81
N LEU A 269 0.91 38.59 -6.01
CA LEU A 269 1.65 37.53 -6.68
C LEU A 269 2.16 37.99 -8.04
N LYS A 270 1.27 38.58 -8.85
CA LYS A 270 1.63 39.07 -10.17
C LYS A 270 2.67 40.18 -10.08
N GLU A 271 2.51 41.16 -9.17
CA GLU A 271 3.45 42.25 -8.97
C GLU A 271 4.85 41.71 -8.58
N MET A 272 4.92 40.79 -7.63
CA MET A 272 6.19 40.20 -7.18
C MET A 272 6.89 39.45 -8.31
N ILE A 273 6.14 38.74 -9.18
CA ILE A 273 6.68 38.10 -10.37
C ILE A 273 7.21 39.14 -11.38
N ASP A 274 6.41 40.14 -11.73
CA ASP A 274 6.76 41.18 -12.69
C ASP A 274 8.03 41.98 -12.25
N GLN A 275 8.16 42.20 -10.94
CA GLN A 275 9.30 42.87 -10.32
C GLN A 275 10.48 41.93 -10.00
N LYS A 276 10.34 40.60 -10.28
CA LYS A 276 11.36 39.56 -10.00
C LYS A 276 11.77 39.51 -8.52
N ARG A 277 10.84 39.72 -7.61
CA ARG A 277 11.07 39.67 -6.16
C ARG A 277 10.99 38.25 -5.65
N TRP A 278 11.82 37.32 -6.24
CA TRP A 278 11.75 35.89 -6.01
C TRP A 278 12.05 35.53 -4.57
N SER A 279 13.05 36.11 -3.93
CA SER A 279 13.43 35.84 -2.55
C SER A 279 12.34 36.20 -1.52
N GLU A 280 11.46 37.17 -1.85
CA GLU A 280 10.32 37.52 -1.00
C GLU A 280 9.09 36.67 -1.33
N LEU A 281 8.96 36.25 -2.60
CA LEU A 281 7.83 35.51 -3.09
C LEU A 281 7.87 34.04 -2.64
N ILE A 282 9.01 33.39 -2.76
CA ILE A 282 9.15 31.98 -2.51
C ILE A 282 9.08 31.67 -1.00
N ARG A 283 8.26 30.69 -0.63
CA ARG A 283 8.15 30.24 0.76
C ARG A 283 8.98 29.00 0.97
N GLU A 284 10.02 29.14 1.78
CA GLU A 284 10.84 28.03 2.24
C GLU A 284 10.29 27.46 3.56
N VAL A 285 10.25 26.15 3.65
CA VAL A 285 9.77 25.39 4.81
C VAL A 285 10.88 24.47 5.31
N PRO A 286 11.30 24.59 6.56
CA PRO A 286 12.30 23.68 7.12
C PRO A 286 11.75 22.24 7.18
N VAL A 287 12.61 21.29 6.89
CA VAL A 287 12.25 19.86 6.87
C VAL A 287 13.30 19.01 7.57
N LYS A 288 12.88 17.83 7.99
CA LYS A 288 13.74 16.82 8.59
C LYS A 288 13.37 15.42 8.10
N LYS A 289 14.29 14.50 8.27
CA LYS A 289 14.04 13.08 8.01
C LYS A 289 12.76 12.59 8.70
N GLY A 290 11.91 11.92 7.94
CA GLY A 290 10.62 11.39 8.39
C GLY A 290 9.42 12.32 8.16
N ASP A 291 9.65 13.56 7.73
CA ASP A 291 8.54 14.46 7.41
C ASP A 291 7.81 13.99 6.15
N PHE A 292 6.49 14.20 6.16
CA PHE A 292 5.61 13.96 5.02
C PHE A 292 4.98 15.28 4.58
N ILE A 293 5.08 15.58 3.29
CA ILE A 293 4.60 16.84 2.72
C ILE A 293 3.67 16.55 1.56
N GLN A 294 2.43 17.02 1.66
CA GLN A 294 1.45 16.95 0.57
C GLN A 294 1.60 18.17 -0.33
N ILE A 295 1.76 17.96 -1.62
CA ILE A 295 1.82 18.98 -2.67
C ILE A 295 0.57 18.88 -3.52
N ASN A 296 -0.38 19.78 -3.27
CA ASN A 296 -1.59 19.86 -4.08
C ASN A 296 -1.33 20.57 -5.43
N PRO A 297 -2.13 20.28 -6.47
CA PRO A 297 -2.06 21.04 -7.72
C PRO A 297 -2.16 22.54 -7.47
N GLY A 298 -1.43 23.33 -8.24
CA GLY A 298 -1.35 24.78 -8.07
C GLY A 298 -0.38 25.27 -6.99
N THR A 299 0.26 24.37 -6.24
CA THR A 299 1.27 24.75 -5.25
C THR A 299 2.64 24.97 -5.93
N VAL A 300 3.27 26.12 -5.67
CA VAL A 300 4.67 26.38 -6.03
C VAL A 300 5.55 25.48 -5.19
N HIS A 301 6.47 24.71 -5.79
CA HIS A 301 7.30 23.78 -5.03
C HIS A 301 8.63 23.47 -5.69
N ALA A 302 9.63 23.13 -4.88
CA ALA A 302 10.95 22.62 -5.28
C ALA A 302 11.63 21.92 -4.11
N ILE A 303 12.58 21.05 -4.46
CA ILE A 303 13.55 20.44 -3.56
C ILE A 303 14.86 21.15 -3.68
#